data_8984e79b1011bc5648849901fdcf8523
#
_entry.id   8984e79b1011bc5648849901fdcf8523
#
_cell.length_a   1.000
_cell.length_b   1.000
_cell.length_c   1.000
_cell.angle_alpha   90.00
_cell.angle_beta   90.00
_cell.angle_gamma   90.00
#
_symmetry.space_group_name_H-M   'P 1'
#
loop_
_entity.id
_entity.type
_entity.pdbx_description
1 polymer ?
#
loop_
_entity_poly.entity_id
_entity_poly.type
_entity_poly.pdbx_seq_one_letter_code
_entity_poly.pdbx_strand_id
1 'polypeptide(L)'
;MKLYGKNPVIERLKSNPKSIHRIMIDEDHVDLAYIRKKCNQHGIGVQTVPHSKIQRLAQNLNTQGILADIEDFAYVPLEDLLQNALEKRRTPVFLDNLNDPQNLGGIIRSCGALGFFDIVLPTTESVSVTESVLRVACGGENYLSVARVSNLGNAIEKAKKMGFWIVGTVVEDAGSLTDLILKFPLGLVMGSEEKGVRDIIRWKETMGLNPGSHRIKLSALSCCCDGLLRCEHFL
;
A
#
# COMPACT_ATOMS: atom_id res chain seq x y z
N MET A 1 1.46 -7.10 -15.95
CA MET A 1 1.81 -5.65 -15.69
C MET A 1 3.28 -5.41 -15.99
N LYS A 2 3.68 -4.15 -16.20
CA LYS A 2 5.09 -3.74 -16.30
C LYS A 2 5.56 -3.09 -15.01
N LEU A 3 6.73 -3.50 -14.53
CA LEU A 3 7.40 -2.87 -13.39
C LEU A 3 8.69 -2.23 -13.89
N TYR A 4 8.91 -0.96 -13.58
CA TYR A 4 10.05 -0.20 -14.06
C TYR A 4 10.74 0.60 -12.95
N GLY A 5 12.03 0.82 -13.15
CA GLY A 5 12.92 1.45 -12.17
C GLY A 5 13.74 0.43 -11.39
N LYS A 6 14.96 0.85 -11.05
CA LYS A 6 15.94 0.00 -10.38
C LYS A 6 15.42 -0.62 -9.08
N ASN A 7 14.99 0.22 -8.14
CA ASN A 7 14.60 -0.23 -6.81
C ASN A 7 13.36 -1.14 -6.80
N PRO A 8 12.24 -0.80 -7.48
CA PRO A 8 11.07 -1.67 -7.55
C PRO A 8 11.39 -3.06 -8.11
N VAL A 9 12.18 -3.13 -9.20
CA VAL A 9 12.52 -4.42 -9.82
C VAL A 9 13.46 -5.24 -8.95
N ILE A 10 14.48 -4.63 -8.34
CA ILE A 10 15.39 -5.33 -7.43
C ILE A 10 14.66 -5.84 -6.21
N GLU A 11 13.76 -5.04 -5.63
CA GLU A 11 13.01 -5.47 -4.44
C GLU A 11 12.02 -6.60 -4.77
N ARG A 12 11.31 -6.51 -5.91
CA ARG A 12 10.47 -7.61 -6.39
C ARG A 12 11.28 -8.89 -6.62
N LEU A 13 12.48 -8.77 -7.18
CA LEU A 13 13.37 -9.91 -7.44
C LEU A 13 13.85 -10.58 -6.13
N LYS A 14 13.94 -9.84 -5.01
CA LYS A 14 14.28 -10.38 -3.70
C LYS A 14 13.08 -10.99 -2.98
N SER A 15 11.94 -10.31 -2.99
CA SER A 15 10.77 -10.63 -2.16
C SER A 15 9.79 -11.57 -2.84
N ASN A 16 9.57 -11.41 -4.16
CA ASN A 16 8.60 -12.20 -4.93
C ASN A 16 9.09 -12.50 -6.35
N PRO A 17 10.22 -13.22 -6.52
CA PRO A 17 10.81 -13.52 -7.83
C PRO A 17 9.89 -14.33 -8.75
N LYS A 18 9.02 -15.18 -8.19
CA LYS A 18 8.11 -16.03 -8.96
C LYS A 18 7.09 -15.24 -9.78
N SER A 19 6.78 -14.02 -9.38
CA SER A 19 5.86 -13.12 -10.10
C SER A 19 6.52 -12.40 -11.29
N ILE A 20 7.80 -12.63 -11.55
CA ILE A 20 8.52 -11.99 -12.65
C ILE A 20 8.63 -12.98 -13.82
N HIS A 21 8.06 -12.63 -14.97
CA HIS A 21 8.14 -13.44 -16.18
C HIS A 21 9.48 -13.25 -16.90
N ARG A 22 9.94 -12.00 -17.03
CA ARG A 22 11.23 -11.65 -17.64
C ARG A 22 11.68 -10.26 -17.23
N ILE A 23 12.97 -10.01 -17.36
CA ILE A 23 13.58 -8.68 -17.15
C ILE A 23 14.30 -8.25 -18.43
N MET A 24 14.05 -7.03 -18.86
CA MET A 24 14.84 -6.31 -19.86
C MET A 24 15.71 -5.28 -19.16
N ILE A 25 16.99 -5.28 -19.46
CA ILE A 25 17.96 -4.41 -18.78
C ILE A 25 18.94 -3.83 -19.80
N ASP A 26 19.33 -2.60 -19.57
CA ASP A 26 20.35 -1.91 -20.37
C ASP A 26 21.69 -2.67 -20.29
N GLU A 27 22.37 -2.78 -21.44
CA GLU A 27 23.66 -3.46 -21.53
C GLU A 27 24.74 -2.83 -20.66
N ASP A 28 24.66 -1.50 -20.43
CA ASP A 28 25.60 -0.74 -19.60
C ASP A 28 25.10 -0.53 -18.14
N HIS A 29 24.02 -1.20 -17.76
CA HIS A 29 23.44 -1.00 -16.42
C HIS A 29 24.36 -1.51 -15.31
N VAL A 30 24.62 -0.66 -14.31
CA VAL A 30 25.57 -0.95 -13.21
C VAL A 30 25.24 -2.23 -12.42
N ASP A 31 23.96 -2.59 -12.31
CA ASP A 31 23.50 -3.78 -11.58
C ASP A 31 23.31 -5.02 -12.48
N LEU A 32 23.72 -4.97 -13.76
CA LEU A 32 23.48 -6.07 -14.71
C LEU A 32 23.98 -7.42 -14.18
N ALA A 33 25.20 -7.47 -13.66
CA ALA A 33 25.80 -8.70 -13.13
C ALA A 33 25.00 -9.24 -11.93
N TYR A 34 24.59 -8.38 -11.01
CA TYR A 34 23.76 -8.76 -9.85
C TYR A 34 22.40 -9.31 -10.28
N ILE A 35 21.70 -8.61 -11.18
CA ILE A 35 20.38 -8.99 -11.66
C ILE A 35 20.44 -10.31 -12.42
N ARG A 36 21.42 -10.51 -13.31
CA ARG A 36 21.63 -11.79 -14.00
C ARG A 36 21.85 -12.94 -13.03
N LYS A 37 22.70 -12.75 -12.01
CA LYS A 37 22.95 -13.77 -10.99
C LYS A 37 21.65 -14.15 -10.26
N LYS A 38 20.87 -13.17 -9.84
CA LYS A 38 19.61 -13.40 -9.14
C LYS A 38 18.55 -14.05 -10.03
N CYS A 39 18.40 -13.59 -11.26
CA CYS A 39 17.46 -14.17 -12.22
C CYS A 39 17.80 -15.63 -12.52
N ASN A 40 19.08 -15.97 -12.72
CA ASN A 40 19.53 -17.34 -12.94
C ASN A 40 19.18 -18.26 -11.75
N GLN A 41 19.25 -17.76 -10.50
CA GLN A 41 18.86 -18.51 -9.31
C GLN A 41 17.36 -18.87 -9.29
N HIS A 42 16.52 -18.07 -9.96
CA HIS A 42 15.07 -18.25 -9.98
C HIS A 42 14.52 -18.68 -11.36
N GLY A 43 15.38 -18.96 -12.32
CA GLY A 43 14.96 -19.36 -13.69
C GLY A 43 14.29 -18.24 -14.49
N ILE A 44 14.54 -16.96 -14.17
CA ILE A 44 13.94 -15.81 -14.81
C ILE A 44 14.77 -15.42 -16.04
N GLY A 45 14.10 -15.24 -17.20
CA GLY A 45 14.75 -14.77 -18.43
C GLY A 45 15.22 -13.33 -18.32
N VAL A 46 16.51 -13.07 -18.65
CA VAL A 46 17.06 -11.72 -18.72
C VAL A 46 17.47 -11.40 -20.15
N GLN A 47 16.93 -10.34 -20.69
CA GLN A 47 17.28 -9.82 -21.99
C GLN A 47 18.03 -8.51 -21.86
N THR A 48 19.29 -8.49 -22.34
CA THR A 48 20.07 -7.26 -22.44
C THR A 48 19.69 -6.56 -23.72
N VAL A 49 19.41 -5.27 -23.65
CA VAL A 49 18.97 -4.47 -24.80
C VAL A 49 19.54 -3.05 -24.73
N PRO A 50 19.70 -2.37 -25.88
CA PRO A 50 20.10 -0.96 -25.87
C PRO A 50 19.12 -0.07 -25.11
N HIS A 51 19.61 0.97 -24.46
CA HIS A 51 18.81 1.94 -23.68
C HIS A 51 17.63 2.52 -24.47
N SER A 52 17.81 2.84 -25.74
CA SER A 52 16.78 3.35 -26.64
C SER A 52 15.58 2.39 -26.80
N LYS A 53 15.82 1.08 -26.76
CA LYS A 53 14.76 0.07 -26.83
C LYS A 53 13.92 0.06 -25.53
N ILE A 54 14.56 0.17 -24.37
CA ILE A 54 13.86 0.25 -23.09
C ILE A 54 12.99 1.50 -23.02
N GLN A 55 13.53 2.66 -23.38
CA GLN A 55 12.78 3.91 -23.40
C GLN A 55 11.54 3.83 -24.28
N ARG A 56 11.68 3.28 -25.49
CA ARG A 56 10.55 3.11 -26.41
C ARG A 56 9.46 2.17 -25.83
N LEU A 57 9.85 1.05 -25.23
CA LEU A 57 8.92 0.08 -24.62
C LEU A 57 8.21 0.66 -23.40
N ALA A 58 8.84 1.54 -22.69
CA ALA A 58 8.29 2.22 -21.52
C ALA A 58 7.64 3.57 -21.85
N GLN A 59 7.41 3.88 -23.13
CA GLN A 59 6.78 5.13 -23.56
C GLN A 59 7.42 6.39 -22.94
N ASN A 60 8.74 6.43 -22.93
CA ASN A 60 9.56 7.51 -22.33
C ASN A 60 9.42 7.69 -20.81
N LEU A 61 8.87 6.74 -20.09
CA LEU A 61 8.91 6.74 -18.63
C LEU A 61 10.35 6.57 -18.14
N ASN A 62 10.68 7.19 -17.00
CA ASN A 62 12.00 7.04 -16.39
C ASN A 62 12.18 5.63 -15.82
N THR A 63 12.72 4.71 -16.62
CA THR A 63 12.94 3.31 -16.26
C THR A 63 14.24 3.07 -15.54
N GLN A 64 15.14 4.05 -15.51
CA GLN A 64 16.50 3.84 -15.00
C GLN A 64 17.22 2.66 -15.67
N GLY A 65 16.92 2.37 -16.94
CA GLY A 65 17.55 1.28 -17.70
C GLY A 65 17.05 -0.13 -17.37
N ILE A 66 15.93 -0.29 -16.66
CA ILE A 66 15.39 -1.60 -16.30
C ILE A 66 13.87 -1.64 -16.40
N LEU A 67 13.37 -2.72 -16.98
CA LEU A 67 11.94 -3.01 -17.15
C LEU A 67 11.69 -4.50 -16.92
N ALA A 68 10.71 -4.84 -16.11
CA ALA A 68 10.28 -6.21 -15.87
C ALA A 68 8.83 -6.40 -16.28
N ASP A 69 8.54 -7.53 -16.93
CA ASP A 69 7.19 -8.03 -17.12
C ASP A 69 6.86 -8.90 -15.90
N ILE A 70 5.80 -8.54 -15.19
CA ILE A 70 5.35 -9.20 -13.96
C ILE A 70 3.90 -9.63 -14.05
N GLU A 71 3.50 -10.54 -13.16
CA GLU A 71 2.08 -10.86 -12.96
C GLU A 71 1.28 -9.62 -12.59
N ASP A 72 -0.01 -9.65 -12.89
CA ASP A 72 -0.92 -8.59 -12.45
C ASP A 72 -1.04 -8.59 -10.92
N PHE A 73 -1.26 -7.40 -10.36
CA PHE A 73 -1.40 -7.28 -8.92
C PHE A 73 -2.68 -8.00 -8.44
N ALA A 74 -2.52 -8.90 -7.50
CA ALA A 74 -3.61 -9.68 -6.94
C ALA A 74 -4.13 -9.04 -5.64
N TYR A 75 -5.42 -8.72 -5.64
CA TYR A 75 -6.14 -8.32 -4.43
C TYR A 75 -6.62 -9.55 -3.66
N VAL A 76 -6.66 -9.44 -2.34
CA VAL A 76 -7.21 -10.50 -1.47
C VAL A 76 -8.66 -10.17 -1.08
N PRO A 77 -9.50 -11.17 -0.77
CA PRO A 77 -10.80 -10.95 -0.15
C PRO A 77 -10.67 -10.20 1.18
N LEU A 78 -11.62 -9.32 1.47
CA LEU A 78 -11.63 -8.55 2.73
C LEU A 78 -11.61 -9.46 3.96
N GLU A 79 -12.37 -10.54 3.91
CA GLU A 79 -12.48 -11.52 4.98
C GLU A 79 -11.12 -12.12 5.34
N ASP A 80 -10.39 -12.54 4.32
CA ASP A 80 -9.07 -13.14 4.47
C ASP A 80 -8.06 -12.13 5.01
N LEU A 81 -8.13 -10.88 4.53
CA LEU A 81 -7.29 -9.79 5.04
C LEU A 81 -7.55 -9.54 6.53
N LEU A 82 -8.83 -9.40 6.93
CA LEU A 82 -9.19 -9.13 8.32
C LEU A 82 -8.82 -10.30 9.25
N GLN A 83 -9.04 -11.54 8.80
CA GLN A 83 -8.68 -12.73 9.58
C GLN A 83 -7.14 -12.81 9.75
N ASN A 84 -6.37 -12.63 8.68
CA ASN A 84 -4.90 -12.56 8.75
C ASN A 84 -4.41 -11.42 9.65
N ALA A 85 -5.11 -10.27 9.62
CA ALA A 85 -4.77 -9.13 10.47
C ALA A 85 -4.94 -9.46 11.96
N LEU A 86 -5.99 -10.20 12.35
CA LEU A 86 -6.17 -10.69 13.72
C LEU A 86 -5.05 -11.68 14.12
N GLU A 87 -4.78 -12.67 13.27
CA GLU A 87 -3.81 -13.73 13.56
C GLU A 87 -2.37 -13.21 13.65
N LYS A 88 -1.98 -12.31 12.73
CA LYS A 88 -0.62 -11.77 12.63
C LYS A 88 -0.43 -10.43 13.34
N ARG A 89 -1.44 -9.96 14.09
CA ARG A 89 -1.45 -8.66 14.78
C ARG A 89 -1.13 -7.49 13.85
N ARG A 90 -1.78 -7.46 12.67
CA ARG A 90 -1.64 -6.38 11.69
C ARG A 90 -2.82 -5.41 11.82
N THR A 91 -2.62 -4.19 11.36
CA THR A 91 -3.61 -3.13 11.39
C THR A 91 -4.11 -2.85 9.97
N PRO A 92 -5.36 -3.16 9.61
CA PRO A 92 -5.94 -2.75 8.34
C PRO A 92 -6.11 -1.23 8.27
N VAL A 93 -5.65 -0.63 7.18
CA VAL A 93 -5.79 0.79 6.86
C VAL A 93 -6.84 0.95 5.77
N PHE A 94 -7.98 1.51 6.11
CA PHE A 94 -9.08 1.82 5.21
C PHE A 94 -8.85 3.18 4.60
N LEU A 95 -8.61 3.24 3.28
CA LEU A 95 -8.30 4.49 2.57
C LEU A 95 -9.53 4.98 1.83
N ASP A 96 -10.00 6.18 2.17
CA ASP A 96 -11.17 6.80 1.55
C ASP A 96 -10.78 7.93 0.60
N ASN A 97 -11.40 7.94 -0.60
CA ASN A 97 -11.26 8.99 -1.60
C ASN A 97 -9.80 9.31 -1.99
N LEU A 98 -8.98 8.28 -2.19
CA LEU A 98 -7.58 8.40 -2.58
C LEU A 98 -7.44 8.24 -4.11
N ASN A 99 -7.24 9.35 -4.84
CA ASN A 99 -7.26 9.38 -6.30
C ASN A 99 -5.86 9.49 -6.94
N ASP A 100 -4.85 9.86 -6.16
CA ASP A 100 -3.48 10.02 -6.66
C ASP A 100 -2.67 8.73 -6.51
N PRO A 101 -2.12 8.17 -7.61
CA PRO A 101 -1.19 7.04 -7.58
C PRO A 101 0.06 7.28 -6.72
N GLN A 102 0.54 8.53 -6.62
CA GLN A 102 1.71 8.87 -5.81
C GLN A 102 1.40 8.66 -4.32
N ASN A 103 0.24 9.12 -3.88
CA ASN A 103 -0.19 8.99 -2.50
C ASN A 103 -0.40 7.51 -2.13
N LEU A 104 -1.10 6.73 -2.97
CA LEU A 104 -1.27 5.30 -2.71
C LEU A 104 0.07 4.57 -2.68
N GLY A 105 0.94 4.84 -3.65
CA GLY A 105 2.27 4.23 -3.69
C GLY A 105 3.12 4.57 -2.46
N GLY A 106 3.06 5.82 -1.99
CA GLY A 106 3.74 6.27 -0.77
C GLY A 106 3.22 5.56 0.49
N ILE A 107 1.90 5.41 0.61
CA ILE A 107 1.27 4.68 1.72
C ILE A 107 1.67 3.20 1.69
N ILE A 108 1.57 2.53 0.53
CA ILE A 108 1.99 1.13 0.37
C ILE A 108 3.46 0.96 0.77
N ARG A 109 4.34 1.87 0.33
CA ARG A 109 5.76 1.83 0.68
C ARG A 109 5.98 1.95 2.19
N SER A 110 5.31 2.88 2.85
CA SER A 110 5.42 3.09 4.30
C SER A 110 4.87 1.88 5.06
N CYS A 111 3.67 1.42 4.72
CA CYS A 111 3.05 0.23 5.32
C CYS A 111 3.92 -1.03 5.16
N GLY A 112 4.50 -1.22 3.96
CA GLY A 112 5.40 -2.35 3.69
C GLY A 112 6.70 -2.27 4.48
N ALA A 113 7.28 -1.08 4.62
CA ALA A 113 8.51 -0.88 5.40
C ALA A 113 8.29 -1.11 6.91
N LEU A 114 7.13 -0.71 7.43
CA LEU A 114 6.77 -0.91 8.84
C LEU A 114 6.35 -2.35 9.17
N GLY A 115 5.79 -3.07 8.19
CA GLY A 115 5.51 -4.51 8.32
C GLY A 115 4.22 -4.88 9.07
N PHE A 116 3.49 -3.92 9.65
CA PHE A 116 2.33 -4.20 10.52
C PHE A 116 0.97 -3.80 9.92
N PHE A 117 0.94 -3.38 8.66
CA PHE A 117 -0.26 -2.81 8.05
C PHE A 117 -0.68 -3.61 6.82
N ASP A 118 -2.00 -3.65 6.60
CA ASP A 118 -2.63 -4.10 5.37
C ASP A 118 -3.57 -2.99 4.86
N ILE A 119 -3.96 -3.00 3.59
CA ILE A 119 -4.68 -1.88 2.98
C ILE A 119 -6.04 -2.33 2.46
N VAL A 120 -7.07 -1.52 2.70
CA VAL A 120 -8.42 -1.71 2.16
C VAL A 120 -8.80 -0.49 1.32
N LEU A 121 -9.12 -0.71 0.04
CA LEU A 121 -9.46 0.32 -0.96
C LEU A 121 -10.89 0.15 -1.44
N PRO A 122 -11.66 1.22 -1.68
CA PRO A 122 -12.91 1.12 -2.41
C PRO A 122 -12.64 0.86 -3.90
N THR A 123 -13.62 0.23 -4.58
CA THR A 123 -13.55 -0.03 -6.03
C THR A 123 -13.85 1.20 -6.87
N THR A 124 -14.61 2.14 -6.31
CA THR A 124 -15.01 3.42 -6.93
C THR A 124 -14.37 4.57 -6.19
N GLU A 125 -14.14 5.69 -6.89
CA GLU A 125 -13.56 6.91 -6.32
C GLU A 125 -12.24 6.70 -5.58
N SER A 126 -11.44 5.77 -6.08
CA SER A 126 -10.10 5.46 -5.56
C SER A 126 -9.22 4.89 -6.66
N VAL A 127 -7.94 5.23 -6.61
CA VAL A 127 -6.95 4.66 -7.52
C VAL A 127 -6.74 3.17 -7.22
N SER A 128 -6.60 2.37 -8.28
CA SER A 128 -6.19 0.96 -8.16
C SER A 128 -4.66 0.83 -8.11
N VAL A 129 -4.17 -0.34 -7.72
CA VAL A 129 -2.73 -0.64 -7.77
C VAL A 129 -2.33 -0.82 -9.24
N THR A 130 -1.80 0.25 -9.82
CA THR A 130 -1.31 0.34 -11.20
C THR A 130 0.22 0.23 -11.25
N GLU A 131 0.79 0.17 -12.46
CA GLU A 131 2.24 0.21 -12.67
C GLU A 131 2.89 1.46 -12.04
N SER A 132 2.20 2.62 -12.10
CA SER A 132 2.64 3.85 -11.46
C SER A 132 2.68 3.75 -9.94
N VAL A 133 1.67 3.11 -9.34
CA VAL A 133 1.61 2.86 -7.90
C VAL A 133 2.74 1.93 -7.47
N LEU A 134 2.95 0.81 -8.19
CA LEU A 134 4.03 -0.16 -7.89
C LEU A 134 5.42 0.48 -7.96
N ARG A 135 5.62 1.41 -8.92
CA ARG A 135 6.87 2.16 -9.01
C ARG A 135 7.15 2.98 -7.75
N VAL A 136 6.14 3.71 -7.26
CA VAL A 136 6.26 4.56 -6.06
C VAL A 136 6.38 3.72 -4.80
N ALA A 137 5.64 2.61 -4.73
CA ALA A 137 5.67 1.65 -3.64
C ALA A 137 7.05 0.98 -3.47
N CYS A 138 7.87 0.99 -4.53
CA CYS A 138 9.25 0.48 -4.50
C CYS A 138 9.38 -0.94 -3.92
N GLY A 139 8.39 -1.81 -4.13
CA GLY A 139 8.39 -3.19 -3.62
C GLY A 139 7.67 -3.36 -2.29
N GLY A 140 7.20 -2.30 -1.64
CA GLY A 140 6.43 -2.35 -0.40
C GLY A 140 5.17 -3.21 -0.51
N GLU A 141 4.58 -3.29 -1.71
CA GLU A 141 3.41 -4.12 -2.01
C GLU A 141 3.64 -5.62 -1.83
N ASN A 142 4.88 -6.07 -1.72
CA ASN A 142 5.18 -7.50 -1.50
C ASN A 142 5.09 -7.90 -0.02
N TYR A 143 4.96 -6.96 0.89
CA TYR A 143 5.00 -7.17 2.34
C TYR A 143 3.67 -6.92 3.04
N LEU A 144 2.61 -6.60 2.28
CA LEU A 144 1.28 -6.35 2.80
C LEU A 144 0.21 -6.91 1.87
N SER A 145 -0.99 -7.08 2.41
CA SER A 145 -2.17 -7.45 1.64
C SER A 145 -2.98 -6.21 1.27
N VAL A 146 -3.59 -6.23 0.08
CA VAL A 146 -4.52 -5.18 -0.34
C VAL A 146 -5.86 -5.82 -0.70
N ALA A 147 -6.94 -5.37 -0.08
CA ALA A 147 -8.30 -5.75 -0.43
C ALA A 147 -9.01 -4.62 -1.17
N ARG A 148 -9.90 -4.96 -2.12
CA ARG A 148 -10.81 -4.00 -2.76
C ARG A 148 -12.25 -4.31 -2.38
N VAL A 149 -13.01 -3.29 -2.01
CA VAL A 149 -14.38 -3.40 -1.53
C VAL A 149 -15.30 -2.45 -2.28
N SER A 150 -16.53 -2.87 -2.52
CA SER A 150 -17.54 -2.01 -3.17
C SER A 150 -18.01 -0.86 -2.27
N ASN A 151 -18.02 -1.09 -0.95
CA ASN A 151 -18.44 -0.10 0.04
C ASN A 151 -17.52 -0.14 1.25
N LEU A 152 -16.79 0.97 1.48
CA LEU A 152 -15.81 1.08 2.57
C LEU A 152 -16.49 1.12 3.95
N GLY A 153 -17.67 1.75 4.06
CA GLY A 153 -18.45 1.77 5.32
C GLY A 153 -18.84 0.36 5.75
N ASN A 154 -19.35 -0.46 4.83
CA ASN A 154 -19.69 -1.86 5.13
C ASN A 154 -18.45 -2.68 5.52
N ALA A 155 -17.29 -2.40 4.90
CA ALA A 155 -16.04 -3.05 5.25
C ALA A 155 -15.58 -2.69 6.68
N ILE A 156 -15.71 -1.42 7.07
CA ILE A 156 -15.42 -0.94 8.42
C ILE A 156 -16.38 -1.59 9.44
N GLU A 157 -17.69 -1.63 9.14
CA GLU A 157 -18.65 -2.29 10.02
C GLU A 157 -18.36 -3.79 10.20
N LYS A 158 -17.89 -4.45 9.14
CA LYS A 158 -17.47 -5.85 9.22
C LYS A 158 -16.25 -6.01 10.15
N ALA A 159 -15.26 -5.15 10.01
CA ALA A 159 -14.09 -5.14 10.91
C ALA A 159 -14.50 -4.91 12.37
N LYS A 160 -15.40 -3.97 12.64
CA LYS A 160 -15.95 -3.73 13.99
C LYS A 160 -16.62 -4.98 14.56
N LYS A 161 -17.44 -5.69 13.77
CA LYS A 161 -18.07 -6.94 14.19
C LYS A 161 -17.06 -8.04 14.51
N MET A 162 -15.88 -8.02 13.89
CA MET A 162 -14.77 -8.92 14.20
C MET A 162 -13.92 -8.45 15.39
N GLY A 163 -14.30 -7.34 16.05
CA GLY A 163 -13.65 -6.84 17.26
C GLY A 163 -12.59 -5.76 17.05
N PHE A 164 -12.40 -5.27 15.83
CA PHE A 164 -11.45 -4.19 15.58
C PHE A 164 -11.90 -2.86 16.19
N TRP A 165 -10.99 -2.21 16.87
CA TRP A 165 -11.11 -0.81 17.27
C TRP A 165 -10.83 0.06 16.06
N ILE A 166 -11.74 0.97 15.73
CA ILE A 166 -11.61 1.81 14.55
C ILE A 166 -11.22 3.23 14.97
N VAL A 167 -10.09 3.67 14.43
CA VAL A 167 -9.55 5.02 14.63
C VAL A 167 -9.53 5.74 13.29
N GLY A 168 -10.12 6.91 13.23
CA GLY A 168 -10.17 7.70 12.01
C GLY A 168 -9.40 8.99 12.13
N THR A 169 -8.78 9.38 11.02
CA THR A 169 -8.04 10.63 10.91
C THR A 169 -8.97 11.74 10.46
N VAL A 170 -9.01 12.85 11.21
CA VAL A 170 -9.82 14.03 10.89
C VAL A 170 -8.99 15.30 11.00
N VAL A 171 -9.45 16.37 10.32
CA VAL A 171 -8.74 17.66 10.30
C VAL A 171 -9.09 18.52 11.52
N GLU A 172 -10.33 18.43 12.02
CA GLU A 172 -10.88 19.25 13.10
C GLU A 172 -11.56 18.40 14.16
N ASP A 173 -11.77 18.94 15.36
CA ASP A 173 -12.50 18.34 16.48
C ASP A 173 -12.00 16.96 16.92
N ALA A 174 -10.70 16.81 17.07
CA ALA A 174 -10.08 15.54 17.43
C ALA A 174 -9.07 15.65 18.57
N GLY A 175 -8.92 14.56 19.32
CA GLY A 175 -7.88 14.41 20.33
C GLY A 175 -6.48 14.25 19.74
N SER A 176 -5.46 14.48 20.56
CA SER A 176 -4.08 14.16 20.17
C SER A 176 -3.88 12.65 20.14
N LEU A 177 -3.11 12.16 19.16
CA LEU A 177 -2.73 10.74 19.12
C LEU A 177 -1.97 10.30 20.37
N THR A 178 -1.20 11.20 20.96
CA THR A 178 -0.41 10.96 22.19
C THR A 178 -1.27 10.73 23.45
N ASP A 179 -2.52 11.18 23.42
CA ASP A 179 -3.44 11.09 24.56
C ASP A 179 -4.34 9.85 24.50
N LEU A 180 -4.22 9.07 23.43
CA LEU A 180 -5.04 7.89 23.20
C LEU A 180 -4.29 6.60 23.54
N ILE A 181 -4.94 5.73 24.29
CA ILE A 181 -4.50 4.36 24.47
C ILE A 181 -5.14 3.52 23.36
N LEU A 182 -4.35 3.22 22.32
CA LEU A 182 -4.80 2.37 21.23
C LEU A 182 -4.89 0.92 21.70
N LYS A 183 -5.99 0.27 21.39
CA LYS A 183 -6.23 -1.15 21.73
C LYS A 183 -6.17 -2.01 20.47
N PHE A 184 -5.53 -3.14 20.56
CA PHE A 184 -5.53 -4.14 19.49
C PHE A 184 -6.73 -5.11 19.69
N PRO A 185 -7.37 -5.59 18.61
CA PRO A 185 -7.10 -5.33 17.20
C PRO A 185 -7.52 -3.93 16.74
N LEU A 186 -6.66 -3.26 15.98
CA LEU A 186 -6.83 -1.88 15.54
C LEU A 186 -7.06 -1.80 14.04
N GLY A 187 -7.98 -0.94 13.61
CA GLY A 187 -8.16 -0.52 12.22
C GLY A 187 -8.07 1.00 12.09
N LEU A 188 -7.33 1.48 11.09
CA LEU A 188 -7.17 2.91 10.81
C LEU A 188 -8.03 3.30 9.61
N VAL A 189 -8.69 4.46 9.67
CA VAL A 189 -9.41 5.06 8.54
C VAL A 189 -8.75 6.37 8.19
N MET A 190 -8.33 6.50 6.93
CA MET A 190 -7.65 7.68 6.41
C MET A 190 -8.41 8.21 5.20
N GLY A 191 -8.70 9.50 5.18
CA GLY A 191 -9.33 10.19 4.07
C GLY A 191 -8.33 10.94 3.20
N SER A 192 -8.83 11.60 2.13
CA SER A 192 -8.01 12.49 1.30
C SER A 192 -7.59 13.75 2.05
N GLU A 193 -6.54 14.39 1.55
CA GLU A 193 -5.99 15.65 2.09
C GLU A 193 -7.01 16.79 2.12
N GLU A 194 -7.77 16.92 1.03
CA GLU A 194 -8.68 18.06 0.85
C GLU A 194 -10.02 17.86 1.55
N LYS A 195 -10.55 16.63 1.52
CA LYS A 195 -11.92 16.35 1.97
C LYS A 195 -11.99 15.55 3.25
N GLY A 196 -10.85 15.05 3.73
CA GLY A 196 -10.83 14.11 4.84
C GLY A 196 -11.56 12.80 4.50
N VAL A 197 -12.11 12.17 5.50
CA VAL A 197 -12.98 11.00 5.34
C VAL A 197 -14.40 11.48 5.02
N ARG A 198 -15.02 10.90 3.98
CA ARG A 198 -16.38 11.31 3.56
C ARG A 198 -17.42 11.09 4.67
N ASP A 199 -18.44 11.97 4.72
CA ASP A 199 -19.60 11.84 5.62
C ASP A 199 -20.40 10.55 5.41
N ILE A 200 -20.24 9.88 4.26
CA ILE A 200 -20.83 8.57 3.93
C ILE A 200 -20.32 7.47 4.86
N ILE A 201 -19.09 7.60 5.35
CA ILE A 201 -18.65 6.85 6.51
C ILE A 201 -19.19 7.61 7.71
N ARG A 202 -20.50 7.51 7.94
CA ARG A 202 -21.22 8.23 8.99
C ARG A 202 -20.52 8.05 10.32
N TRP A 203 -19.58 8.97 10.60
CA TRP A 203 -18.78 8.95 11.84
C TRP A 203 -19.64 8.83 13.07
N LYS A 204 -20.86 9.44 13.05
CA LYS A 204 -21.80 9.38 14.15
C LYS A 204 -22.47 8.02 14.32
N GLU A 205 -22.69 7.26 13.23
CA GLU A 205 -23.35 5.95 13.28
C GLU A 205 -22.33 4.80 13.21
N THR A 206 -21.25 4.97 12.47
CA THR A 206 -20.22 3.94 12.27
C THR A 206 -19.15 3.98 13.36
N MET A 207 -18.86 5.17 13.89
CA MET A 207 -17.87 5.38 14.97
C MET A 207 -18.45 5.99 16.24
N GLY A 208 -19.74 6.33 16.26
CA GLY A 208 -20.44 6.89 17.41
C GLY A 208 -21.07 5.82 18.29
N LEU A 209 -20.78 5.88 19.59
CA LEU A 209 -21.39 5.15 20.70
C LEU A 209 -20.84 3.77 21.07
N ASN A 210 -19.94 3.16 20.32
CA ASN A 210 -19.18 2.06 20.89
C ASN A 210 -17.92 2.62 21.59
N PRO A 211 -17.58 2.15 22.80
CA PRO A 211 -16.43 2.65 23.56
C PRO A 211 -15.06 2.36 22.91
N GLY A 212 -15.02 2.05 21.63
CA GLY A 212 -13.87 1.66 20.84
C GLY A 212 -13.60 2.47 19.57
N SER A 213 -14.24 3.63 19.37
CA SER A 213 -13.98 4.45 18.17
C SER A 213 -13.47 5.84 18.58
N HIS A 214 -12.33 6.24 18.05
CA HIS A 214 -11.69 7.52 18.34
C HIS A 214 -11.38 8.30 17.07
N ARG A 215 -11.31 9.65 17.18
CA ARG A 215 -10.87 10.57 16.14
C ARG A 215 -9.50 11.09 16.50
N ILE A 216 -8.59 11.08 15.54
CA ILE A 216 -7.24 11.61 15.70
C ILE A 216 -7.03 12.76 14.72
N LYS A 217 -6.48 13.87 15.22
CA LYS A 217 -6.04 14.97 14.37
C LYS A 217 -4.71 14.62 13.74
N LEU A 218 -4.68 14.54 12.40
CA LEU A 218 -3.45 14.51 11.63
C LEU A 218 -3.37 15.78 10.81
N SER A 219 -2.28 16.52 10.97
CA SER A 219 -1.98 17.67 10.13
C SER A 219 -1.35 17.17 8.83
N ALA A 220 -2.01 17.41 7.69
CA ALA A 220 -1.55 17.19 6.30
C ALA A 220 -0.83 15.87 5.94
N LEU A 221 -0.88 15.48 4.70
CA LEU A 221 -0.47 14.18 4.13
C LEU A 221 1.04 13.87 4.15
N SER A 222 1.91 14.84 4.37
CA SER A 222 3.28 14.55 4.85
C SER A 222 3.24 13.68 6.11
N CYS A 223 2.11 13.69 6.78
CA CYS A 223 1.74 12.92 7.95
C CYS A 223 1.24 11.50 7.71
N CYS A 224 0.94 11.03 6.49
CA CYS A 224 0.58 9.62 6.34
C CYS A 224 1.74 8.71 6.77
N CYS A 225 2.97 9.08 6.38
CA CYS A 225 4.17 8.38 6.84
C CYS A 225 4.43 8.64 8.33
N ASP A 226 4.30 9.89 8.81
CA ASP A 226 4.52 10.24 10.22
C ASP A 226 3.41 9.71 11.14
N GLY A 227 2.17 9.69 10.68
CA GLY A 227 1.05 9.12 11.42
C GLY A 227 1.19 7.60 11.59
N LEU A 228 1.61 6.90 10.53
CA LEU A 228 1.90 5.48 10.58
C LEU A 228 3.13 5.18 11.45
N LEU A 229 4.19 5.97 11.35
CA LEU A 229 5.40 5.86 12.17
C LEU A 229 5.11 6.10 13.67
N ARG A 230 4.21 7.01 14.01
CA ARG A 230 3.81 7.24 15.40
C ARG A 230 2.98 6.11 16.00
N CYS A 231 2.27 5.33 15.18
CA CYS A 231 1.57 4.13 15.63
C CYS A 231 2.54 3.01 16.06
N GLU A 232 3.79 2.97 15.58
CA GLU A 232 4.80 1.98 16.02
C GLU A 232 5.13 2.07 17.52
N HIS A 233 5.04 3.26 18.12
CA HIS A 233 5.35 3.45 19.55
C HIS A 233 4.27 2.91 20.50
N PHE A 234 3.15 2.40 19.95
CA PHE A 234 2.00 1.92 20.73
C PHE A 234 1.66 0.44 20.47
N LEU A 235 2.43 -0.27 19.63
CA LEU A 235 2.32 -1.69 19.37
C LEU A 235 3.44 -2.49 20.05
#